data_7b9e4b303c036d5c498aa1a1b3ae54e3
#
_entry.id   7b9e4b303c036d5c498aa1a1b3ae54e3
#
_cell.length_a   1.000
_cell.length_b   1.000
_cell.length_c   1.000
_cell.angle_alpha   90.00
_cell.angle_beta   90.00
_cell.angle_gamma   90.00
#
_symmetry.space_group_name_H-M   'P 1'
#
loop_
_entity.id
_entity.type
_entity.pdbx_description
1 polymer ?
#
loop_
_entity_poly.entity_id
_entity_poly.type
_entity_poly.pdbx_seq_one_letter_code
_entity_poly.pdbx_strand_id
1 'polypeptide(L)'
;MSATAVRRTALAASAAALALLATACGGTSDADKKDDKDAAGGSSSAPKAPAKALTAAELEKATLAQGDVKGRKVTKAGPADEVPADGVTVDKEACLPVAHAMYGVAQKGSVATTKRKVIDEPKAGGKKSLEDLADGEAEDAFKNAFDLTSTFVALNSYEGTAGPDAFAALKKAAADCAGGFTATVAGTPTKVASIAEEKVTGGDEAAAWTVTSEDDGDKAPFKLVALRKEGAVATFFSFNLAAAGGDVKFEVPAEVVAAQDKKLA
;
A
#
# COMPACT_ATOMS: atom_id res chain seq x y z
N MET A 1 -22.16 11.46 59.74
CA MET A 1 -22.40 12.82 60.28
C MET A 1 -21.77 13.82 59.33
N SER A 2 -22.60 14.76 58.87
CA SER A 2 -22.30 16.03 58.20
C SER A 2 -21.68 15.94 56.78
N ALA A 3 -22.40 16.10 55.72
CA ALA A 3 -23.22 17.21 55.19
C ALA A 3 -22.39 18.31 54.49
N THR A 4 -22.68 18.42 53.19
CA THR A 4 -22.92 19.62 52.35
C THR A 4 -21.77 20.57 52.03
N ALA A 5 -21.52 20.73 50.70
CA ALA A 5 -21.74 22.04 50.07
C ALA A 5 -21.71 21.99 48.54
N VAL A 6 -22.84 22.25 47.97
CA VAL A 6 -23.09 22.60 46.56
C VAL A 6 -22.64 24.05 46.34
N ARG A 7 -21.89 24.31 45.26
CA ARG A 7 -21.86 25.64 44.65
C ARG A 7 -22.00 25.56 43.14
N ARG A 8 -23.17 25.99 42.69
CA ARG A 8 -23.51 26.38 41.31
C ARG A 8 -23.01 27.80 41.05
N THR A 9 -22.40 28.06 39.91
CA THR A 9 -22.39 29.34 39.20
C THR A 9 -22.11 29.01 37.73
N ALA A 10 -23.05 29.09 36.83
CA ALA A 10 -23.60 30.21 36.10
C ALA A 10 -22.75 30.60 34.87
N LEU A 11 -23.26 30.18 33.72
CA LEU A 11 -23.40 30.81 32.38
C LEU A 11 -22.57 32.07 32.07
N ALA A 12 -21.81 31.97 30.95
CA ALA A 12 -21.65 33.10 30.04
C ALA A 12 -21.61 32.57 28.58
N ALA A 13 -22.68 32.88 27.88
CA ALA A 13 -22.79 32.75 26.44
C ALA A 13 -22.02 33.91 25.79
N SER A 14 -21.21 33.62 24.77
CA SER A 14 -20.68 34.65 23.88
C SER A 14 -20.89 34.19 22.45
N ALA A 15 -21.95 34.74 21.85
CA ALA A 15 -22.16 34.75 20.41
C ALA A 15 -21.23 35.80 19.81
N ALA A 16 -20.44 35.43 18.83
CA ALA A 16 -19.71 36.34 17.96
C ALA A 16 -20.04 36.03 16.51
N ALA A 17 -20.54 37.08 15.87
CA ALA A 17 -21.22 37.11 14.59
C ALA A 17 -20.34 36.82 13.38
N LEU A 18 -20.98 36.21 12.38
CA LEU A 18 -20.54 36.13 10.98
C LEU A 18 -20.56 37.53 10.35
N ALA A 19 -19.47 37.88 9.70
CA ALA A 19 -19.41 38.93 8.70
C ALA A 19 -19.25 38.30 7.31
N LEU A 20 -20.33 38.25 6.58
CA LEU A 20 -20.40 38.03 5.15
C LEU A 20 -19.97 39.31 4.41
N LEU A 21 -18.88 39.25 3.64
CA LEU A 21 -18.57 40.26 2.66
C LEU A 21 -18.72 39.66 1.28
N ALA A 22 -19.92 39.83 0.73
CA ALA A 22 -20.17 39.74 -0.70
C ALA A 22 -19.86 41.12 -1.30
N THR A 23 -18.84 41.21 -2.14
CA THR A 23 -18.68 42.35 -3.04
C THR A 23 -18.83 41.84 -4.47
N ALA A 24 -20.03 42.05 -4.99
CA ALA A 24 -20.29 42.11 -6.41
C ALA A 24 -19.77 43.45 -6.96
N CYS A 25 -19.00 43.42 -8.01
CA CYS A 25 -18.67 44.62 -8.75
C CYS A 25 -19.07 44.45 -10.21
N GLY A 26 -20.04 45.24 -10.62
CA GLY A 26 -20.25 45.56 -12.01
C GLY A 26 -19.73 46.98 -12.25
N GLY A 27 -19.21 47.25 -13.45
CA GLY A 27 -18.85 48.61 -13.89
C GLY A 27 -17.98 48.60 -15.13
N THR A 28 -18.60 48.95 -16.23
CA THR A 28 -18.09 49.16 -17.59
C THR A 28 -17.18 50.37 -17.75
N SER A 29 -16.28 50.31 -18.71
CA SER A 29 -15.95 51.27 -19.80
C SER A 29 -14.49 51.61 -19.98
N ASP A 30 -14.04 51.28 -21.18
CA ASP A 30 -13.19 51.93 -22.16
C ASP A 30 -11.70 52.26 -21.94
N ALA A 31 -11.00 51.74 -22.92
CA ALA A 31 -9.94 52.32 -23.77
C ALA A 31 -8.46 52.23 -23.37
N ASP A 32 -7.78 51.50 -24.23
CA ASP A 32 -6.45 51.73 -24.82
C ASP A 32 -5.15 51.28 -24.13
N LYS A 33 -4.54 50.37 -24.90
CA LYS A 33 -3.12 50.15 -25.25
C LYS A 33 -2.14 49.45 -24.31
N LYS A 34 -1.77 48.28 -24.87
CA LYS A 34 -0.38 47.73 -25.05
C LYS A 34 0.53 47.51 -23.84
N ASP A 35 0.92 46.35 -23.68
CA ASP A 35 2.18 45.60 -23.86
C ASP A 35 2.42 44.56 -22.79
N ASP A 36 2.62 43.35 -23.29
CA ASP A 36 3.44 42.22 -22.82
C ASP A 36 3.85 42.09 -21.35
N LYS A 37 3.42 41.03 -20.68
CA LYS A 37 4.27 39.88 -20.26
C LYS A 37 3.52 38.90 -19.35
N ASP A 38 3.65 37.66 -19.75
CA ASP A 38 3.58 36.43 -18.95
C ASP A 38 3.11 36.54 -17.47
N ALA A 39 1.86 36.21 -17.22
CA ALA A 39 1.41 35.75 -15.94
C ALA A 39 1.05 34.27 -16.06
N ALA A 40 1.97 33.44 -15.59
CA ALA A 40 1.72 32.02 -15.34
C ALA A 40 0.44 31.88 -14.49
N GLY A 41 -0.61 31.35 -15.11
CA GLY A 41 -1.85 30.99 -14.42
C GLY A 41 -1.58 29.89 -13.41
N GLY A 42 -1.36 30.26 -12.17
CA GLY A 42 -1.40 29.35 -11.06
C GLY A 42 -2.81 28.79 -10.94
N SER A 43 -3.03 27.58 -11.43
CA SER A 43 -4.24 26.82 -11.20
C SER A 43 -4.30 26.52 -9.70
N SER A 44 -4.97 27.38 -8.94
CA SER A 44 -5.32 27.13 -7.55
C SER A 44 -6.36 26.02 -7.56
N SER A 45 -5.91 24.78 -7.49
CA SER A 45 -6.79 23.64 -7.23
C SER A 45 -7.45 23.89 -5.88
N ALA A 46 -8.77 23.99 -5.86
CA ALA A 46 -9.55 24.00 -4.62
C ALA A 46 -9.14 22.80 -3.75
N PRO A 47 -9.09 22.95 -2.43
CA PRO A 47 -8.78 21.83 -1.53
C PRO A 47 -9.74 20.67 -1.84
N LYS A 48 -9.20 19.52 -2.24
CA LYS A 48 -9.99 18.30 -2.45
C LYS A 48 -10.71 17.98 -1.13
N ALA A 49 -12.01 17.70 -1.20
CA ALA A 49 -12.77 17.31 -0.02
C ALA A 49 -12.10 16.12 0.68
N PRO A 50 -12.12 16.04 2.01
CA PRO A 50 -11.55 14.91 2.74
C PRO A 50 -12.13 13.60 2.21
N ALA A 51 -11.26 12.61 1.98
CA ALA A 51 -11.67 11.31 1.48
C ALA A 51 -12.60 10.62 2.48
N LYS A 52 -13.72 10.10 2.00
CA LYS A 52 -14.61 9.25 2.79
C LYS A 52 -14.08 7.82 2.76
N ALA A 53 -13.99 7.19 3.92
CA ALA A 53 -13.59 5.80 4.00
C ALA A 53 -14.61 4.88 3.31
N LEU A 54 -14.11 3.88 2.61
CA LEU A 54 -14.91 2.76 2.12
C LEU A 54 -15.31 1.87 3.29
N THR A 55 -16.57 1.48 3.34
CA THR A 55 -17.04 0.45 4.26
C THR A 55 -16.39 -0.91 3.92
N ALA A 56 -16.42 -1.87 4.83
CA ALA A 56 -15.89 -3.21 4.58
C ALA A 56 -16.52 -3.87 3.33
N ALA A 57 -17.82 -3.64 3.08
CA ALA A 57 -18.53 -4.17 1.92
C ALA A 57 -18.11 -3.49 0.60
N GLU A 58 -17.86 -2.18 0.62
CA GLU A 58 -17.35 -1.44 -0.53
C GLU A 58 -15.89 -1.81 -0.81
N LEU A 59 -15.07 -1.95 0.23
CA LEU A 59 -13.68 -2.36 0.12
C LEU A 59 -13.55 -3.77 -0.47
N GLU A 60 -14.43 -4.69 -0.06
CA GLU A 60 -14.49 -6.05 -0.60
C GLU A 60 -14.81 -6.06 -2.11
N LYS A 61 -15.64 -5.14 -2.60
CA LYS A 61 -15.94 -4.98 -4.04
C LYS A 61 -14.81 -4.30 -4.80
N ALA A 62 -14.08 -3.41 -4.14
CA ALA A 62 -12.96 -2.65 -4.69
C ALA A 62 -11.65 -3.45 -4.73
N THR A 63 -11.60 -4.64 -4.11
CA THR A 63 -10.42 -5.50 -4.16
C THR A 63 -10.45 -6.47 -5.33
N LEU A 64 -9.28 -7.03 -5.68
CA LEU A 64 -9.15 -8.01 -6.76
C LEU A 64 -10.05 -9.24 -6.57
N ALA A 65 -10.59 -9.74 -7.66
CA ALA A 65 -11.36 -10.97 -7.75
C ALA A 65 -10.78 -11.90 -8.84
N GLN A 66 -11.19 -13.16 -8.83
CA GLN A 66 -10.78 -14.12 -9.88
C GLN A 66 -11.21 -13.59 -11.26
N GLY A 67 -10.26 -13.57 -12.19
CA GLY A 67 -10.43 -13.06 -13.55
C GLY A 67 -9.94 -11.62 -13.76
N ASP A 68 -9.70 -10.84 -12.70
CA ASP A 68 -9.19 -9.45 -12.81
C ASP A 68 -7.73 -9.42 -13.31
N VAL A 69 -6.96 -10.47 -13.07
CA VAL A 69 -5.57 -10.61 -13.55
C VAL A 69 -5.45 -11.88 -14.38
N LYS A 70 -5.10 -11.72 -15.65
CA LYS A 70 -4.97 -12.85 -16.59
C LYS A 70 -3.84 -13.79 -16.19
N GLY A 71 -4.08 -15.12 -16.26
CA GLY A 71 -3.08 -16.14 -15.96
C GLY A 71 -2.70 -16.20 -14.48
N ARG A 72 -3.59 -15.72 -13.60
CA ARG A 72 -3.38 -15.74 -12.15
C ARG A 72 -4.61 -16.21 -11.40
N LYS A 73 -4.35 -16.99 -10.38
CA LYS A 73 -5.36 -17.39 -9.41
C LYS A 73 -5.47 -16.31 -8.34
N VAL A 74 -6.66 -15.77 -8.14
CA VAL A 74 -6.96 -14.79 -7.09
C VAL A 74 -7.88 -15.43 -6.06
N THR A 75 -7.46 -15.42 -4.79
CA THR A 75 -8.23 -15.98 -3.67
C THR A 75 -8.25 -15.01 -2.50
N LYS A 76 -9.24 -15.14 -1.62
CA LYS A 76 -9.20 -14.48 -0.32
C LYS A 76 -8.05 -15.05 0.52
N ALA A 77 -7.42 -14.19 1.33
CA ALA A 77 -6.52 -14.66 2.36
C ALA A 77 -7.30 -15.52 3.38
N GLY A 78 -6.71 -16.63 3.76
CA GLY A 78 -7.27 -17.51 4.78
C GLY A 78 -6.78 -17.15 6.20
N PRO A 79 -7.31 -17.82 7.23
CA PRO A 79 -6.87 -17.58 8.63
C PRO A 79 -5.36 -17.75 8.84
N ALA A 80 -4.72 -18.63 8.08
CA ALA A 80 -3.27 -18.84 8.14
C ALA A 80 -2.44 -17.67 7.55
N ASP A 81 -3.08 -16.79 6.78
CA ASP A 81 -2.47 -15.62 6.16
C ASP A 81 -2.70 -14.35 7.00
N GLU A 82 -3.45 -14.48 8.11
CA GLU A 82 -3.76 -13.34 8.98
C GLU A 82 -2.70 -13.18 10.05
N VAL A 83 -2.06 -12.02 10.03
CA VAL A 83 -1.11 -11.59 11.07
C VAL A 83 -1.74 -10.42 11.83
N PRO A 84 -1.96 -10.55 13.15
CA PRO A 84 -2.44 -9.43 13.95
C PRO A 84 -1.35 -8.37 14.10
N ALA A 85 -1.76 -7.11 14.29
CA ALA A 85 -0.82 -5.99 14.34
C ALA A 85 0.19 -6.10 15.49
N ASP A 86 -0.22 -6.62 16.63
CA ASP A 86 0.61 -6.89 17.80
C ASP A 86 1.49 -8.15 17.64
N GLY A 87 1.22 -8.96 16.61
CA GLY A 87 2.03 -10.12 16.24
C GLY A 87 3.28 -9.78 15.45
N VAL A 88 3.44 -8.51 15.03
CA VAL A 88 4.62 -8.02 14.30
C VAL A 88 5.41 -7.07 15.19
N THR A 89 6.66 -7.40 15.46
CA THR A 89 7.59 -6.52 16.19
C THR A 89 8.85 -6.29 15.37
N VAL A 90 9.57 -5.23 15.67
CA VAL A 90 10.81 -4.84 14.96
C VAL A 90 11.88 -4.40 15.96
N ASP A 91 13.15 -4.56 15.59
CA ASP A 91 14.28 -4.07 16.39
C ASP A 91 14.43 -2.54 16.28
N LYS A 92 13.89 -1.93 15.23
CA LYS A 92 13.89 -0.48 14.99
C LYS A 92 12.45 -0.02 14.78
N GLU A 93 11.86 0.67 15.74
CA GLU A 93 10.47 1.12 15.74
C GLU A 93 10.07 1.88 14.45
N ALA A 94 10.99 2.70 13.92
CA ALA A 94 10.79 3.41 12.66
C ALA A 94 10.49 2.49 11.46
N CYS A 95 10.85 1.21 11.53
CA CYS A 95 10.66 0.22 10.46
C CYS A 95 9.32 -0.52 10.54
N LEU A 96 8.55 -0.32 11.60
CA LEU A 96 7.28 -1.00 11.81
C LEU A 96 6.28 -0.83 10.63
N PRO A 97 6.15 0.35 10.00
CA PRO A 97 5.27 0.48 8.82
C PRO A 97 5.68 -0.42 7.64
N VAL A 98 6.98 -0.63 7.42
CA VAL A 98 7.47 -1.55 6.37
C VAL A 98 7.15 -2.99 6.76
N ALA A 99 7.44 -3.40 7.98
CA ALA A 99 7.12 -4.73 8.48
C ALA A 99 5.61 -5.02 8.38
N HIS A 100 4.75 -4.09 8.80
CA HIS A 100 3.30 -4.21 8.64
C HIS A 100 2.89 -4.40 7.17
N ALA A 101 3.46 -3.62 6.24
CA ALA A 101 3.17 -3.75 4.82
C ALA A 101 3.61 -5.10 4.24
N MET A 102 4.76 -5.64 4.66
CA MET A 102 5.25 -6.97 4.25
C MET A 102 4.30 -8.10 4.67
N TYR A 103 3.68 -7.99 5.83
CA TYR A 103 2.76 -9.01 6.35
C TYR A 103 1.27 -8.68 6.13
N GLY A 104 0.98 -7.65 5.31
CA GLY A 104 -0.40 -7.25 5.01
C GLY A 104 -1.16 -6.75 6.23
N VAL A 105 -0.46 -6.28 7.26
CA VAL A 105 -1.07 -5.66 8.44
C VAL A 105 -1.48 -4.23 8.09
N ALA A 106 -2.68 -3.85 8.49
CA ALA A 106 -3.19 -2.50 8.28
C ALA A 106 -2.30 -1.46 8.96
N GLN A 107 -1.98 -0.39 8.26
CA GLN A 107 -1.31 0.76 8.84
C GLN A 107 -2.25 1.47 9.84
N LYS A 108 -1.68 2.22 10.76
CA LYS A 108 -2.43 2.97 11.79
C LYS A 108 -3.51 3.86 11.15
N GLY A 109 -4.71 3.82 11.73
CA GLY A 109 -5.84 4.63 11.29
C GLY A 109 -6.72 3.98 10.22
N SER A 110 -6.41 2.76 9.77
CA SER A 110 -7.31 2.00 8.90
C SER A 110 -8.61 1.66 9.60
N VAL A 111 -9.73 1.89 8.92
CA VAL A 111 -11.09 1.57 9.43
C VAL A 111 -11.64 0.27 8.86
N ALA A 112 -11.09 -0.21 7.75
CA ALA A 112 -11.42 -1.50 7.15
C ALA A 112 -10.23 -2.04 6.36
N THR A 113 -10.09 -3.35 6.32
CA THR A 113 -9.03 -4.06 5.59
C THR A 113 -9.61 -5.30 4.91
N THR A 114 -9.16 -5.56 3.69
CA THR A 114 -9.42 -6.84 3.00
C THR A 114 -8.14 -7.33 2.34
N LYS A 115 -7.97 -8.65 2.24
CA LYS A 115 -6.74 -9.25 1.72
C LYS A 115 -7.00 -10.26 0.63
N ARG A 116 -6.08 -10.33 -0.32
CA ARG A 116 -6.07 -11.32 -1.41
C ARG A 116 -4.70 -11.95 -1.57
N LYS A 117 -4.73 -13.18 -2.06
CA LYS A 117 -3.55 -13.87 -2.60
C LYS A 117 -3.72 -13.95 -4.11
N VAL A 118 -2.70 -13.53 -4.83
CA VAL A 118 -2.61 -13.59 -6.29
C VAL A 118 -1.40 -14.45 -6.61
N ILE A 119 -1.63 -15.59 -7.24
CA ILE A 119 -0.59 -16.58 -7.53
C ILE A 119 -0.54 -16.83 -9.02
N ASP A 120 0.63 -16.80 -9.61
CA ASP A 120 0.83 -17.13 -11.01
C ASP A 120 0.30 -18.55 -11.29
N GLU A 121 -0.45 -18.73 -12.35
CA GLU A 121 -0.81 -20.06 -12.83
C GLU A 121 0.37 -20.67 -13.58
N PRO A 122 0.68 -21.97 -13.34
CA PRO A 122 1.74 -22.63 -14.08
C PRO A 122 1.52 -22.52 -15.58
N LYS A 123 2.54 -22.11 -16.32
CA LYS A 123 2.47 -22.05 -17.79
C LYS A 123 2.13 -23.44 -18.34
N ALA A 124 1.17 -23.50 -19.25
CA ALA A 124 0.79 -24.74 -19.93
C ALA A 124 2.01 -25.32 -20.68
N GLY A 125 2.58 -26.39 -20.18
CA GLY A 125 3.82 -27.00 -20.66
C GLY A 125 4.58 -27.75 -19.55
N GLY A 126 4.31 -27.41 -18.28
CA GLY A 126 4.99 -28.02 -17.13
C GLY A 126 4.39 -29.35 -16.63
N LYS A 127 3.58 -30.05 -17.43
CA LYS A 127 3.00 -31.37 -17.07
C LYS A 127 3.75 -32.55 -17.67
N LYS A 128 5.05 -32.41 -17.94
CA LYS A 128 5.89 -33.58 -18.16
C LYS A 128 6.09 -34.28 -16.81
N SER A 129 5.89 -35.57 -16.72
CA SER A 129 6.24 -36.31 -15.50
C SER A 129 7.77 -36.25 -15.35
N LEU A 130 8.27 -36.27 -14.11
CA LEU A 130 9.73 -36.31 -13.87
C LEU A 130 10.41 -37.51 -14.55
N GLU A 131 9.65 -38.56 -14.86
CA GLU A 131 10.12 -39.76 -15.57
C GLU A 131 10.30 -39.54 -17.09
N ASP A 132 9.64 -38.51 -17.66
CA ASP A 132 9.70 -38.17 -19.09
C ASP A 132 10.80 -37.13 -19.42
N LEU A 133 11.59 -36.71 -18.42
CA LEU A 133 12.59 -35.66 -18.55
C LEU A 133 13.99 -36.30 -18.66
N ALA A 134 14.72 -35.99 -19.73
CA ALA A 134 16.15 -36.27 -19.81
C ALA A 134 16.91 -35.44 -18.75
N ASP A 135 18.08 -35.92 -18.30
CA ASP A 135 18.83 -35.39 -17.15
C ASP A 135 18.99 -33.84 -17.10
N GLY A 136 19.11 -33.15 -18.25
CA GLY A 136 19.19 -31.68 -18.30
C GLY A 136 17.82 -30.98 -18.30
N GLU A 137 16.78 -31.66 -18.79
CA GLU A 137 15.40 -31.10 -18.81
C GLU A 137 14.74 -31.20 -17.45
N ALA A 138 15.16 -32.12 -16.58
CA ALA A 138 14.61 -32.26 -15.22
C ALA A 138 14.96 -31.08 -14.35
N GLU A 139 16.16 -30.54 -14.43
CA GLU A 139 16.56 -29.34 -13.66
C GLU A 139 15.79 -28.10 -14.11
N ASP A 140 15.64 -27.90 -15.44
CA ASP A 140 14.88 -26.78 -15.97
C ASP A 140 13.39 -26.91 -15.67
N ALA A 141 12.81 -28.10 -15.69
CA ALA A 141 11.43 -28.34 -15.32
C ALA A 141 11.20 -28.08 -13.83
N PHE A 142 12.15 -28.46 -12.98
CA PHE A 142 12.12 -28.17 -11.55
C PHE A 142 12.19 -26.66 -11.30
N LYS A 143 13.16 -25.96 -11.90
CA LYS A 143 13.27 -24.48 -11.80
C LYS A 143 11.97 -23.81 -12.27
N ASN A 144 11.40 -24.22 -13.39
CA ASN A 144 10.16 -23.67 -13.92
C ASN A 144 8.93 -23.97 -13.03
N ALA A 145 8.93 -25.08 -12.30
CA ALA A 145 7.86 -25.40 -11.35
C ALA A 145 7.84 -24.46 -10.13
N PHE A 146 9.00 -23.91 -9.76
CA PHE A 146 9.15 -22.94 -8.66
C PHE A 146 9.19 -21.49 -9.13
N ASP A 147 9.26 -21.22 -10.45
CA ASP A 147 9.16 -19.87 -11.02
C ASP A 147 7.71 -19.39 -11.03
N LEU A 148 7.13 -19.32 -9.86
CA LEU A 148 5.78 -18.83 -9.62
C LEU A 148 5.83 -17.65 -8.65
N THR A 149 5.31 -16.52 -9.10
CA THR A 149 5.17 -15.35 -8.25
C THR A 149 3.90 -15.46 -7.43
N SER A 150 4.04 -15.30 -6.14
CA SER A 150 2.94 -15.10 -5.20
C SER A 150 2.93 -13.66 -4.72
N THR A 151 1.75 -13.02 -4.79
CA THR A 151 1.54 -11.65 -4.32
C THR A 151 0.44 -11.62 -3.28
N PHE A 152 0.76 -11.15 -2.08
CA PHE A 152 -0.23 -10.79 -1.08
C PHE A 152 -0.64 -9.34 -1.28
N VAL A 153 -1.94 -9.10 -1.39
CA VAL A 153 -2.52 -7.77 -1.56
C VAL A 153 -3.35 -7.46 -0.33
N ALA A 154 -3.01 -6.39 0.40
CA ALA A 154 -3.84 -5.86 1.47
C ALA A 154 -4.38 -4.49 1.05
N LEU A 155 -5.69 -4.36 1.01
CA LEU A 155 -6.38 -3.10 0.71
C LEU A 155 -6.98 -2.55 1.99
N ASN A 156 -6.59 -1.32 2.33
CA ASN A 156 -6.96 -0.63 3.56
C ASN A 156 -7.73 0.64 3.24
N SER A 157 -8.73 0.97 4.05
CA SER A 157 -9.56 2.15 3.90
C SER A 157 -9.36 3.11 5.07
N TYR A 158 -9.34 4.42 4.78
CA TYR A 158 -9.04 5.49 5.72
C TYR A 158 -9.98 6.66 5.55
N GLU A 159 -10.24 7.39 6.63
CA GLU A 159 -10.99 8.64 6.60
C GLU A 159 -10.06 9.87 6.53
N GLY A 160 -10.52 10.91 5.87
CA GLY A 160 -9.85 12.21 5.84
C GLY A 160 -8.45 12.15 5.26
N THR A 161 -7.46 12.56 6.04
CA THR A 161 -6.04 12.58 5.66
C THR A 161 -5.30 11.30 6.06
N ALA A 162 -5.93 10.38 6.79
CA ALA A 162 -5.23 9.20 7.33
C ALA A 162 -4.65 8.28 6.24
N GLY A 163 -5.26 8.24 5.04
CA GLY A 163 -4.71 7.49 3.90
C GLY A 163 -3.41 8.08 3.36
N PRO A 164 -3.38 9.38 2.98
CA PRO A 164 -2.12 10.08 2.66
C PRO A 164 -1.06 9.97 3.75
N ASP A 165 -1.45 10.11 5.02
CA ASP A 165 -0.53 10.03 6.16
C ASP A 165 0.07 8.63 6.30
N ALA A 166 -0.73 7.56 6.14
CA ALA A 166 -0.27 6.18 6.17
C ALA A 166 0.70 5.87 5.01
N PHE A 167 0.40 6.36 3.81
CA PHE A 167 1.27 6.22 2.64
C PHE A 167 2.61 6.96 2.84
N ALA A 168 2.57 8.19 3.32
CA ALA A 168 3.76 8.99 3.62
C ALA A 168 4.61 8.34 4.73
N ALA A 169 3.98 7.81 5.78
CA ALA A 169 4.67 7.09 6.86
C ALA A 169 5.38 5.84 6.35
N LEU A 170 4.76 5.07 5.45
CA LEU A 170 5.40 3.90 4.84
C LEU A 170 6.60 4.28 3.97
N LYS A 171 6.48 5.33 3.14
CA LYS A 171 7.61 5.84 2.34
C LYS A 171 8.77 6.30 3.21
N LYS A 172 8.45 7.05 4.27
CA LYS A 172 9.48 7.51 5.22
C LYS A 172 10.16 6.32 5.89
N ALA A 173 9.40 5.35 6.37
CA ALA A 173 9.94 4.16 7.02
C ALA A 173 10.85 3.37 6.08
N ALA A 174 10.47 3.20 4.80
CA ALA A 174 11.31 2.52 3.81
C ALA A 174 12.66 3.23 3.60
N ALA A 175 12.66 4.57 3.57
CA ALA A 175 13.89 5.36 3.45
C ALA A 175 14.77 5.27 4.73
N ASP A 176 14.15 5.43 5.90
CA ASP A 176 14.87 5.37 7.19
C ASP A 176 15.47 3.97 7.43
N CYS A 177 14.85 2.94 6.89
CA CYS A 177 15.24 1.53 7.06
C CYS A 177 15.98 0.93 5.86
N ALA A 178 16.47 1.76 4.94
CA ALA A 178 17.19 1.30 3.74
C ALA A 178 18.39 0.37 4.07
N GLY A 179 19.04 0.58 5.21
CA GLY A 179 20.13 -0.26 5.72
C GLY A 179 19.70 -1.52 6.47
N GLY A 180 18.41 -1.86 6.42
CA GLY A 180 17.87 -3.08 7.00
C GLY A 180 17.45 -2.98 8.48
N PHE A 181 16.74 -4.02 8.91
CA PHE A 181 16.19 -4.21 10.26
C PHE A 181 15.82 -5.67 10.47
N THR A 182 15.44 -6.04 11.68
CA THR A 182 14.87 -7.37 11.97
C THR A 182 13.40 -7.22 12.32
N ALA A 183 12.54 -7.94 11.59
CA ALA A 183 11.13 -8.11 11.95
C ALA A 183 10.95 -9.47 12.64
N THR A 184 10.10 -9.53 13.66
CA THR A 184 9.73 -10.78 14.30
C THR A 184 8.22 -10.98 14.20
N VAL A 185 7.79 -12.12 13.66
CA VAL A 185 6.38 -12.49 13.50
C VAL A 185 6.16 -13.85 14.13
N ALA A 186 5.20 -13.95 15.03
CA ALA A 186 4.91 -15.18 15.78
C ALA A 186 6.18 -15.83 16.41
N GLY A 187 7.11 -14.99 16.86
CA GLY A 187 8.37 -15.45 17.47
C GLY A 187 9.48 -15.81 16.48
N THR A 188 9.21 -15.78 15.18
CA THR A 188 10.22 -16.06 14.13
C THR A 188 10.83 -14.77 13.64
N PRO A 189 12.14 -14.53 13.83
CA PRO A 189 12.82 -13.34 13.30
C PRO A 189 13.09 -13.51 11.80
N THR A 190 12.92 -12.42 11.05
CA THR A 190 13.30 -12.29 9.65
C THR A 190 14.21 -11.07 9.51
N LYS A 191 15.45 -11.28 9.10
CA LYS A 191 16.40 -10.20 8.84
C LYS A 191 16.13 -9.58 7.47
N VAL A 192 15.79 -8.32 7.43
CA VAL A 192 15.82 -7.49 6.24
C VAL A 192 17.21 -6.88 6.13
N ALA A 193 17.96 -7.25 5.09
CA ALA A 193 19.33 -6.77 4.88
C ALA A 193 19.35 -5.37 4.22
N SER A 194 18.39 -5.10 3.32
CA SER A 194 18.31 -3.81 2.63
C SER A 194 16.91 -3.56 2.06
N ILE A 195 16.60 -2.26 1.83
CA ILE A 195 15.43 -1.81 1.09
C ILE A 195 15.93 -0.84 0.01
N ALA A 196 15.64 -1.12 -1.25
CA ALA A 196 16.00 -0.30 -2.39
C ALA A 196 14.75 0.15 -3.15
N GLU A 197 14.65 1.45 -3.45
CA GLU A 197 13.50 2.01 -4.17
C GLU A 197 13.48 1.54 -5.63
N GLU A 198 12.29 1.29 -6.16
CA GLU A 198 12.03 0.93 -7.56
C GLU A 198 10.98 1.85 -8.18
N LYS A 199 10.91 1.83 -9.50
CA LYS A 199 9.92 2.61 -10.24
C LYS A 199 8.60 1.88 -10.34
N VAL A 200 7.51 2.58 -10.02
CA VAL A 200 6.13 2.12 -10.20
C VAL A 200 5.26 3.35 -10.51
N THR A 201 4.15 3.12 -11.19
CA THR A 201 3.13 4.15 -11.46
C THR A 201 1.75 3.60 -11.14
N GLY A 202 0.82 4.45 -10.75
CA GLY A 202 -0.58 4.14 -10.48
C GLY A 202 -1.17 5.04 -9.40
N GLY A 203 -2.48 5.00 -9.26
CA GLY A 203 -3.22 5.75 -8.27
C GLY A 203 -3.02 7.26 -8.29
N ASP A 204 -3.28 7.90 -7.17
CA ASP A 204 -2.86 9.27 -6.89
C ASP A 204 -1.37 9.32 -6.50
N GLU A 205 -0.88 8.25 -5.87
CA GLU A 205 0.52 8.04 -5.48
C GLU A 205 0.86 6.54 -5.51
N ALA A 206 2.08 6.24 -5.93
CA ALA A 206 2.63 4.89 -5.91
C ALA A 206 4.11 4.92 -5.49
N ALA A 207 4.55 3.87 -4.80
CA ALA A 207 5.94 3.65 -4.45
C ALA A 207 6.24 2.14 -4.44
N ALA A 208 7.44 1.75 -4.81
CA ALA A 208 7.87 0.36 -4.84
C ALA A 208 9.29 0.20 -4.33
N TRP A 209 9.57 -0.95 -3.77
CA TRP A 209 10.88 -1.30 -3.22
C TRP A 209 11.20 -2.78 -3.46
N THR A 210 12.50 -3.04 -3.66
CA THR A 210 13.06 -4.37 -3.40
C THR A 210 13.46 -4.43 -1.93
N VAL A 211 12.85 -5.36 -1.21
CA VAL A 211 13.20 -5.71 0.17
C VAL A 211 14.01 -6.99 0.10
N THR A 212 15.27 -6.95 0.50
CA THR A 212 16.14 -8.13 0.51
C THR A 212 16.17 -8.72 1.91
N SER A 213 15.69 -9.94 2.08
CA SER A 213 15.90 -10.70 3.32
C SER A 213 17.23 -11.42 3.27
N GLU A 214 17.74 -11.80 4.44
CA GLU A 214 18.96 -12.59 4.60
C GLU A 214 18.75 -13.64 5.67
N ASP A 215 19.05 -14.89 5.34
CA ASP A 215 19.01 -16.03 6.26
C ASP A 215 20.29 -16.88 6.03
N ASP A 216 21.10 -17.07 7.09
CA ASP A 216 22.38 -17.80 7.05
C ASP A 216 23.33 -17.37 5.92
N GLY A 217 23.25 -16.12 5.49
CA GLY A 217 24.06 -15.54 4.39
C GLY A 217 23.39 -15.60 3.01
N ASP A 218 22.36 -16.39 2.85
CA ASP A 218 21.55 -16.43 1.64
C ASP A 218 20.60 -15.23 1.56
N LYS A 219 20.51 -14.62 0.39
CA LYS A 219 19.69 -13.44 0.15
C LYS A 219 18.53 -13.76 -0.77
N ALA A 220 17.32 -13.32 -0.36
CA ALA A 220 16.12 -13.45 -1.16
C ALA A 220 15.49 -12.06 -1.39
N PRO A 221 15.22 -11.69 -2.66
CA PRO A 221 14.51 -10.45 -2.98
C PRO A 221 13.01 -10.65 -2.84
N PHE A 222 12.35 -9.66 -2.25
CA PHE A 222 10.90 -9.48 -2.24
C PHE A 222 10.56 -8.14 -2.89
N LYS A 223 9.37 -8.03 -3.47
CA LYS A 223 8.85 -6.75 -3.95
C LYS A 223 7.75 -6.26 -3.04
N LEU A 224 7.92 -5.05 -2.53
CA LEU A 224 6.91 -4.33 -1.77
C LEU A 224 6.44 -3.14 -2.61
N VAL A 225 5.13 -3.04 -2.84
CA VAL A 225 4.52 -1.90 -3.53
C VAL A 225 3.44 -1.31 -2.65
N ALA A 226 3.34 -0.01 -2.65
CA ALA A 226 2.21 0.73 -2.09
C ALA A 226 1.56 1.58 -3.17
N LEU A 227 0.24 1.56 -3.24
CA LEU A 227 -0.60 2.35 -4.13
C LEU A 227 -1.64 3.06 -3.29
N ARG A 228 -1.76 4.38 -3.42
CA ARG A 228 -2.82 5.15 -2.80
C ARG A 228 -3.77 5.72 -3.84
N LYS A 229 -5.05 5.60 -3.61
CA LYS A 229 -6.09 6.27 -4.37
C LYS A 229 -7.16 6.79 -3.42
N GLU A 230 -7.34 8.11 -3.37
CA GLU A 230 -8.22 8.78 -2.42
C GLU A 230 -7.93 8.37 -0.95
N GLY A 231 -8.90 7.77 -0.25
CA GLY A 231 -8.76 7.24 1.10
C GLY A 231 -8.38 5.77 1.17
N ALA A 232 -8.06 5.13 0.05
CA ALA A 232 -7.65 3.73 0.02
C ALA A 232 -6.14 3.60 -0.20
N VAL A 233 -5.51 2.68 0.53
CA VAL A 233 -4.11 2.29 0.35
C VAL A 233 -4.03 0.80 0.15
N ALA A 234 -3.50 0.37 -1.00
CA ALA A 234 -3.19 -1.01 -1.29
C ALA A 234 -1.69 -1.26 -1.08
N THR A 235 -1.33 -2.32 -0.39
CA THR A 235 0.04 -2.82 -0.31
C THR A 235 0.12 -4.18 -0.97
N PHE A 236 1.21 -4.41 -1.70
CA PHE A 236 1.49 -5.64 -2.43
C PHE A 236 2.83 -6.16 -1.96
N PHE A 237 2.85 -7.35 -1.39
CA PHE A 237 4.07 -8.03 -1.02
C PHE A 237 4.22 -9.29 -1.87
N SER A 238 5.24 -9.31 -2.70
CA SER A 238 5.44 -10.37 -3.69
C SER A 238 6.75 -11.09 -3.46
N PHE A 239 6.73 -12.38 -3.69
CA PHE A 239 7.91 -13.24 -3.69
C PHE A 239 7.84 -14.29 -4.80
N ASN A 240 9.00 -14.74 -5.22
CA ASN A 240 9.18 -15.83 -6.16
C ASN A 240 10.24 -16.78 -5.60
N LEU A 241 9.89 -18.06 -5.44
CA LEU A 241 10.79 -19.02 -4.80
C LEU A 241 12.05 -19.30 -5.63
N ALA A 242 11.95 -19.28 -6.96
CA ALA A 242 13.10 -19.45 -7.83
C ALA A 242 14.08 -18.26 -7.75
N ALA A 243 13.58 -17.06 -7.44
CA ALA A 243 14.42 -15.88 -7.28
C ALA A 243 15.27 -15.91 -6.00
N ALA A 244 14.90 -16.70 -5.00
CA ALA A 244 15.71 -16.88 -3.79
C ALA A 244 17.07 -17.53 -4.07
N GLY A 245 17.18 -18.32 -5.16
CA GLY A 245 18.45 -18.90 -5.63
C GLY A 245 19.32 -17.96 -6.47
N GLY A 246 18.85 -16.75 -6.78
CA GLY A 246 19.58 -15.76 -7.58
C GLY A 246 19.50 -15.96 -9.09
N ASP A 247 18.92 -17.05 -9.57
CA ASP A 247 18.91 -17.44 -10.98
C ASP A 247 17.76 -16.83 -11.80
N VAL A 248 16.74 -16.28 -11.12
CA VAL A 248 15.55 -15.73 -11.76
C VAL A 248 15.45 -14.24 -11.47
N LYS A 249 15.28 -13.45 -12.54
CA LYS A 249 14.99 -12.02 -12.42
C LYS A 249 13.55 -11.84 -11.93
N PHE A 250 13.41 -11.25 -10.76
CA PHE A 250 12.14 -10.97 -10.13
C PHE A 250 11.81 -9.48 -10.16
N GLU A 251 10.70 -9.14 -10.78
CA GLU A 251 10.27 -7.74 -10.98
C GLU A 251 9.01 -7.40 -10.17
N VAL A 252 8.73 -6.09 -10.06
CA VAL A 252 7.47 -5.58 -9.48
C VAL A 252 6.29 -6.20 -10.24
N PRO A 253 5.24 -6.69 -9.54
CA PRO A 253 4.06 -7.31 -10.16
C PRO A 253 3.14 -6.25 -10.78
N ALA A 254 3.62 -5.55 -11.81
CA ALA A 254 2.97 -4.38 -12.40
C ALA A 254 1.53 -4.66 -12.88
N GLU A 255 1.25 -5.85 -13.41
CA GLU A 255 -0.10 -6.23 -13.84
C GLU A 255 -1.09 -6.35 -12.68
N VAL A 256 -0.63 -6.87 -11.52
CA VAL A 256 -1.45 -6.98 -10.31
C VAL A 256 -1.74 -5.59 -9.74
N VAL A 257 -0.72 -4.72 -9.71
CA VAL A 257 -0.85 -3.33 -9.26
C VAL A 257 -1.82 -2.56 -10.15
N ALA A 258 -1.67 -2.65 -11.48
CA ALA A 258 -2.54 -1.98 -12.44
C ALA A 258 -4.00 -2.49 -12.37
N ALA A 259 -4.20 -3.79 -12.16
CA ALA A 259 -5.53 -4.35 -11.99
C ALA A 259 -6.22 -3.83 -10.71
N GLN A 260 -5.48 -3.72 -9.60
CA GLN A 260 -6.02 -3.16 -8.36
C GLN A 260 -6.29 -1.65 -8.48
N ASP A 261 -5.41 -0.89 -9.15
CA ASP A 261 -5.63 0.54 -9.42
C ASP A 261 -6.94 0.78 -10.19
N LYS A 262 -7.19 -0.06 -11.18
CA LYS A 262 -8.43 -0.04 -11.98
C LYS A 262 -9.69 -0.29 -11.15
N LYS A 263 -9.60 -1.12 -10.13
CA LYS A 263 -10.73 -1.42 -9.22
C LYS A 263 -11.00 -0.30 -8.22
N LEU A 264 -10.04 0.57 -8.00
CA LEU A 264 -10.17 1.76 -7.16
C LEU A 264 -10.62 3.02 -7.94
N ALA A 265 -10.83 2.88 -9.26
CA ALA A 265 -11.21 3.97 -10.15
C ALA A 265 -12.69 4.33 -10.02
#